data_3716a428629714e90b3bcdfa437945b1
#
_entry.id   3716a428629714e90b3bcdfa437945b1
#
_cell.length_a   1.000
_cell.length_b   1.000
_cell.length_c   1.000
_cell.angle_alpha   90.00
_cell.angle_beta   90.00
_cell.angle_gamma   90.00
#
_symmetry.space_group_name_H-M   'P 1'
#
loop_
_entity.id
_entity.type
_entity.pdbx_description
1 polymer ?
#
loop_
_entity_poly.entity_id
_entity_poly.type
_entity_poly.pdbx_seq_one_letter_code
_entity_poly.pdbx_strand_id
1 'polypeptide(L)'
;GSFQQFTLNEPTTVKVITVNPGQRLSLQTHEHRAEFWQVLDGPIDVTVGDETWSAQPGEQVWIAQGQVHRMGNSGEQPCRVLEVGYGTFDEDDIVRLEDDYQR
;
A
#
# COMPACT_ATOMS: atom_id res chain seq x y z
N GLY A 1 21.28 9.22 15.48
CA GLY A 1 20.00 8.84 14.97
C GLY A 1 19.55 7.51 15.51
N SER A 2 18.34 7.24 15.27
CA SER A 2 17.77 5.97 15.63
C SER A 2 17.22 5.29 14.38
N PHE A 3 17.24 3.99 14.38
CA PHE A 3 16.49 3.25 13.41
C PHE A 3 15.43 2.44 14.14
N GLN A 4 14.33 2.22 13.47
CA GLN A 4 13.28 1.38 14.00
C GLN A 4 13.38 0.02 13.35
N GLN A 5 13.50 -1.01 14.15
CA GLN A 5 13.46 -2.37 13.66
C GLN A 5 12.00 -2.83 13.60
N PHE A 6 11.47 -2.91 12.39
CA PHE A 6 10.06 -3.27 12.20
C PHE A 6 9.82 -4.76 12.38
N THR A 7 10.81 -5.58 12.03
CA THR A 7 10.67 -7.03 12.15
C THR A 7 11.93 -7.62 12.74
N LEU A 8 11.76 -8.72 13.45
CA LEU A 8 12.84 -9.55 13.92
C LEU A 8 12.44 -10.99 13.65
N ASN A 9 13.22 -11.68 12.79
CA ASN A 9 12.94 -13.06 12.39
C ASN A 9 11.62 -13.26 11.65
N GLU A 10 11.09 -12.20 11.05
CA GLU A 10 9.91 -12.29 10.19
C GLU A 10 10.25 -11.95 8.75
N PRO A 11 9.62 -12.60 7.77
CA PRO A 11 9.79 -12.20 6.38
C PRO A 11 9.34 -10.76 6.17
N THR A 12 10.14 -10.00 5.45
CA THR A 12 9.85 -8.59 5.17
C THR A 12 10.15 -8.30 3.71
N THR A 13 9.24 -7.61 3.04
CA THR A 13 9.41 -7.16 1.67
C THR A 13 9.34 -5.65 1.64
N VAL A 14 10.28 -5.01 0.92
CA VAL A 14 10.32 -3.56 0.79
C VAL A 14 10.34 -3.21 -0.69
N LYS A 15 9.46 -2.29 -1.09
CA LYS A 15 9.43 -1.81 -2.47
C LYS A 15 8.91 -0.38 -2.53
N VAL A 16 9.22 0.30 -3.63
CA VAL A 16 8.66 1.61 -3.95
C VAL A 16 7.66 1.42 -5.07
N ILE A 17 6.44 1.89 -4.84
CA ILE A 17 5.36 1.81 -5.82
C ILE A 17 5.17 3.20 -6.41
N THR A 18 5.14 3.29 -7.74
CA THR A 18 4.81 4.52 -8.45
C THR A 18 3.39 4.39 -8.99
N VAL A 19 2.55 5.37 -8.67
CA VAL A 19 1.18 5.44 -9.19
C VAL A 19 1.11 6.66 -10.10
N ASN A 20 0.88 6.42 -11.38
CA ASN A 20 0.80 7.49 -12.37
C ASN A 20 -0.54 8.22 -12.30
N PRO A 21 -0.59 9.48 -12.79
CA PRO A 21 -1.83 10.23 -12.78
C PRO A 21 -2.98 9.48 -13.48
N GLY A 22 -4.15 9.51 -12.85
CA GLY A 22 -5.33 8.87 -13.37
C GLY A 22 -5.41 7.37 -13.15
N GLN A 23 -4.41 6.79 -12.49
CA GLN A 23 -4.36 5.34 -12.22
C GLN A 23 -4.76 5.04 -10.78
N ARG A 24 -5.28 3.84 -10.59
CA ARG A 24 -5.47 3.27 -9.25
C ARG A 24 -5.15 1.78 -9.30
N LEU A 25 -4.59 1.28 -8.22
CA LEU A 25 -4.28 -0.13 -8.10
C LEU A 25 -5.54 -0.92 -7.78
N SER A 26 -5.48 -2.25 -7.89
CA SER A 26 -6.63 -3.07 -7.54
C SER A 26 -6.98 -2.94 -6.07
N LEU A 27 -8.26 -3.07 -5.76
CA LEU A 27 -8.75 -3.17 -4.39
C LEU A 27 -8.46 -4.59 -3.91
N GLN A 28 -7.67 -4.74 -2.85
CA GLN A 28 -7.07 -6.01 -2.46
C GLN A 28 -7.21 -6.31 -0.98
N THR A 29 -7.11 -7.59 -0.65
CA THR A 29 -6.84 -8.05 0.71
C THR A 29 -5.68 -9.06 0.70
N HIS A 30 -4.98 -9.18 1.83
CA HIS A 30 -3.97 -10.20 2.07
C HIS A 30 -4.22 -10.79 3.44
N GLU A 31 -4.29 -12.12 3.53
CA GLU A 31 -4.62 -12.78 4.79
C GLU A 31 -3.40 -13.09 5.65
N HIS A 32 -2.22 -13.22 5.03
CA HIS A 32 -1.00 -13.62 5.73
C HIS A 32 0.04 -12.51 5.76
N ARG A 33 -0.34 -11.29 5.39
CA ARG A 33 0.57 -10.17 5.30
C ARG A 33 -0.09 -8.88 5.76
N ALA A 34 0.60 -8.15 6.62
CA ALA A 34 0.28 -6.76 6.94
C ALA A 34 1.21 -5.85 6.12
N GLU A 35 0.84 -4.60 5.95
CA GLU A 35 1.63 -3.63 5.19
C GLU A 35 1.74 -2.31 5.94
N PHE A 36 2.85 -1.64 5.71
CA PHE A 36 3.09 -0.27 6.15
C PHE A 36 3.44 0.54 4.90
N TRP A 37 2.73 1.65 4.71
CA TRP A 37 2.99 2.56 3.61
C TRP A 37 3.50 3.89 4.13
N GLN A 38 4.53 4.42 3.50
CA GLN A 38 4.95 5.80 3.72
C GLN A 38 4.84 6.56 2.40
N VAL A 39 4.05 7.62 2.39
CA VAL A 39 3.84 8.44 1.21
C VAL A 39 5.10 9.27 0.98
N LEU A 40 5.74 9.10 -0.16
CA LEU A 40 6.95 9.86 -0.53
C LEU A 40 6.57 11.10 -1.33
N ASP A 41 5.70 10.94 -2.32
CA ASP A 41 5.17 12.03 -3.11
C ASP A 41 3.64 11.94 -3.03
N GLY A 42 2.99 13.05 -2.96
CA GLY A 42 1.54 13.08 -2.87
C GLY A 42 0.96 14.38 -3.37
N PRO A 43 -0.32 14.60 -3.14
CA PRO A 43 -1.23 13.71 -2.40
C PRO A 43 -1.56 12.44 -3.18
N ILE A 44 -1.80 11.36 -2.45
CA ILE A 44 -2.23 10.10 -3.04
C ILE A 44 -3.53 9.65 -2.38
N ASP A 45 -4.43 9.09 -3.16
CA ASP A 45 -5.71 8.60 -2.64
C ASP A 45 -5.51 7.23 -2.01
N VAL A 46 -5.89 7.09 -0.75
CA VAL A 46 -5.70 5.87 0.02
C VAL A 46 -7.05 5.36 0.49
N THR A 47 -7.30 4.09 0.27
CA THR A 47 -8.46 3.38 0.81
C THR A 47 -7.96 2.29 1.75
N VAL A 48 -8.45 2.29 2.98
CA VAL A 48 -8.19 1.24 3.97
C VAL A 48 -9.50 0.93 4.67
N GLY A 49 -9.98 -0.30 4.53
CA GLY A 49 -11.29 -0.67 5.05
C GLY A 49 -12.38 0.16 4.39
N ASP A 50 -13.18 0.82 5.20
CA ASP A 50 -14.29 1.66 4.73
C ASP A 50 -13.89 3.14 4.56
N GLU A 51 -12.64 3.48 4.81
CA GLU A 51 -12.17 4.86 4.77
C GLU A 51 -11.38 5.13 3.50
N THR A 52 -11.63 6.30 2.92
CA THR A 52 -10.86 6.80 1.78
C THR A 52 -10.49 8.25 2.06
N TRP A 53 -9.21 8.58 1.88
CA TRP A 53 -8.73 9.95 2.10
C TRP A 53 -7.56 10.26 1.19
N SER A 54 -7.19 11.55 1.12
CA SER A 54 -6.02 12.02 0.40
C SER A 54 -4.84 12.09 1.36
N ALA A 55 -3.87 11.20 1.19
CA ALA A 55 -2.70 11.14 2.04
C ALA A 55 -1.61 12.08 1.53
N GLN A 56 -0.99 12.83 2.41
CA GLN A 56 0.02 13.83 2.08
C GLN A 56 1.44 13.24 2.16
N PRO A 57 2.43 13.85 1.49
CA PRO A 57 3.81 13.40 1.62
C PRO A 57 4.25 13.31 3.08
N GLY A 58 4.90 12.21 3.43
CA GLY A 58 5.32 11.92 4.79
C GLY A 58 4.30 11.20 5.65
N GLU A 59 3.04 11.12 5.20
CA GLU A 59 2.00 10.42 5.94
C GLU A 59 2.26 8.91 5.95
N GLN A 60 1.97 8.27 7.06
CA GLN A 60 2.16 6.84 7.27
C GLN A 60 0.80 6.15 7.37
N VAL A 61 0.69 4.98 6.72
CA VAL A 61 -0.56 4.22 6.67
C VAL A 61 -0.24 2.77 7.05
N TRP A 62 -0.96 2.23 8.01
CA TRP A 62 -0.84 0.84 8.42
C TRP A 62 -2.03 0.04 7.91
N ILE A 63 -1.75 -1.08 7.26
CA ILE A 63 -2.77 -2.00 6.75
C ILE A 63 -2.61 -3.34 7.47
N ALA A 64 -3.62 -3.70 8.27
CA ALA A 64 -3.63 -4.96 8.98
C ALA A 64 -3.91 -6.14 8.03
N GLN A 65 -3.55 -7.33 8.44
CA GLN A 65 -3.91 -8.54 7.72
C GLN A 65 -5.42 -8.61 7.52
N GLY A 66 -5.84 -9.00 6.33
CA GLY A 66 -7.25 -9.13 5.97
C GLY A 66 -7.97 -7.82 5.67
N GLN A 67 -7.30 -6.69 5.84
CA GLN A 67 -7.93 -5.39 5.62
C GLN A 67 -7.92 -5.02 4.13
N VAL A 68 -9.06 -4.56 3.64
CA VAL A 68 -9.19 -4.08 2.25
C VAL A 68 -8.37 -2.81 2.08
N HIS A 69 -7.61 -2.72 1.00
CA HIS A 69 -6.78 -1.54 0.75
C HIS A 69 -6.59 -1.27 -0.74
N ARG A 70 -6.34 -0.01 -1.06
CA ARG A 70 -6.05 0.46 -2.42
C ARG A 70 -5.33 1.80 -2.34
N MET A 71 -4.46 2.08 -3.30
CA MET A 71 -3.94 3.41 -3.54
C MET A 71 -4.25 3.84 -4.97
N GLY A 72 -4.46 5.14 -5.15
CA GLY A 72 -4.75 5.71 -6.45
C GLY A 72 -4.22 7.13 -6.55
N ASN A 73 -4.15 7.64 -7.77
CA ASN A 73 -3.64 8.97 -8.03
C ASN A 73 -4.62 9.74 -8.91
N SER A 74 -5.38 10.65 -8.31
CA SER A 74 -6.30 11.54 -9.02
C SER A 74 -5.67 12.88 -9.37
N GLY A 75 -4.39 13.06 -9.06
CA GLY A 75 -3.66 14.29 -9.35
C GLY A 75 -3.04 14.33 -10.73
N GLU A 76 -2.10 15.23 -10.94
CA GLU A 76 -1.47 15.47 -12.25
C GLU A 76 -0.02 15.01 -12.31
N GLN A 77 0.57 14.60 -11.18
CA GLN A 77 1.95 14.17 -11.11
C GLN A 77 2.04 12.73 -10.60
N PRO A 78 3.04 11.96 -11.04
CA PRO A 78 3.27 10.64 -10.46
C PRO A 78 3.52 10.72 -8.96
N CYS A 79 3.03 9.76 -8.20
CA CYS A 79 3.21 9.68 -6.76
C CYS A 79 3.90 8.37 -6.40
N ARG A 80 4.81 8.43 -5.43
CA ARG A 80 5.55 7.26 -4.96
C ARG A 80 5.19 6.95 -3.51
N VAL A 81 5.10 5.67 -3.22
CA VAL A 81 4.83 5.17 -1.86
C VAL A 81 5.85 4.09 -1.55
N LEU A 82 6.49 4.20 -0.39
CA LEU A 82 7.33 3.12 0.14
C LEU A 82 6.40 2.12 0.83
N GLU A 83 6.45 0.87 0.39
CA GLU A 83 5.65 -0.19 0.96
C GLU A 83 6.54 -1.21 1.64
N VAL A 84 6.24 -1.51 2.90
CA VAL A 84 6.90 -2.57 3.66
C VAL A 84 5.85 -3.61 3.99
N GLY A 85 6.07 -4.85 3.54
CA GLY A 85 5.19 -5.97 3.82
C GLY A 85 5.76 -6.85 4.92
N TYR A 86 4.93 -7.25 5.86
CA TYR A 86 5.29 -8.09 7.00
C TYR A 86 4.51 -9.39 6.94
N GLY A 87 5.21 -10.51 7.08
CA GLY A 87 4.61 -11.83 7.07
C GLY A 87 4.93 -12.58 5.80
N THR A 88 4.15 -13.63 5.52
CA THR A 88 4.38 -14.46 4.35
C THR A 88 4.01 -13.70 3.08
N PHE A 89 4.96 -13.55 2.17
CA PHE A 89 4.73 -12.95 0.88
C PHE A 89 4.44 -14.06 -0.14
N ASP A 90 3.17 -14.21 -0.48
CA ASP A 90 2.69 -15.20 -1.43
C ASP A 90 1.73 -14.50 -2.38
N GLU A 91 2.02 -14.55 -3.67
CA GLU A 91 1.17 -13.91 -4.67
C GLU A 91 -0.23 -14.52 -4.72
N ASP A 92 -0.37 -15.77 -4.32
CA ASP A 92 -1.67 -16.42 -4.25
C ASP A 92 -2.51 -15.92 -3.07
N ASP A 93 -1.92 -15.21 -2.13
CA ASP A 93 -2.59 -14.61 -0.98
C ASP A 93 -3.26 -13.27 -1.32
N ILE A 94 -3.35 -12.92 -2.57
CA ILE A 94 -4.01 -11.69 -3.00
C ILE A 94 -5.41 -12.00 -3.46
N VAL A 95 -6.40 -11.35 -2.82
CA VAL A 95 -7.77 -11.34 -3.31
C VAL A 95 -8.03 -9.96 -3.90
N ARG A 96 -8.22 -9.91 -5.21
CA ARG A 96 -8.54 -8.67 -5.91
C ARG A 96 -10.05 -8.54 -5.99
N LEU A 97 -10.58 -7.57 -5.23
CA LEU A 97 -12.01 -7.31 -5.18
C LEU A 97 -12.46 -6.43 -6.34
N GLU A 98 -11.56 -5.59 -6.83
CA GLU A 98 -11.83 -4.69 -7.96
C GLU A 98 -10.49 -4.41 -8.64
N ASP A 99 -10.43 -4.62 -9.96
CA ASP A 99 -9.20 -4.43 -10.71
C ASP A 99 -9.52 -3.74 -12.04
N ASP A 100 -9.09 -2.48 -12.17
CA ASP A 100 -9.32 -1.67 -13.37
C ASP A 100 -8.55 -2.18 -14.58
N TYR A 101 -7.53 -3.02 -14.38
CA TYR A 101 -6.64 -3.46 -15.45
C TYR A 101 -6.98 -4.84 -15.98
N GLN A 102 -7.97 -5.51 -15.43
CA GLN A 102 -8.48 -6.80 -15.91
C GLN A 102 -7.38 -7.84 -16.09
N ARG A 103 -6.69 -8.11 -15.05
CA ARG A 103 -5.63 -9.14 -15.06
C ARG A 103 -6.14 -10.52 -14.75
#